data_7a3814fac3d6558a03e1b2067b021fec
#
_entry.id   7a3814fac3d6558a03e1b2067b021fec
#
_cell.length_a   1.000
_cell.length_b   1.000
_cell.length_c   1.000
_cell.angle_alpha   90.00
_cell.angle_beta   90.00
_cell.angle_gamma   90.00
#
_symmetry.space_group_name_H-M   'P 1'
#
loop_
_entity.id
_entity.type
_entity.pdbx_description
1 polymer ?
#
loop_
_entity_poly.entity_id
_entity_poly.type
_entity_poly.pdbx_seq_one_letter_code
_entity_poly.pdbx_strand_id
1 'polypeptide(L)'
;MRHRGIVFVLGLLGIVAPLHAACPDWTDARARSELAALHDRLAAWNHAYRVEGSSPVDDAIYDQALAQFRNWRACFPAQAPADLPHLADAGGSVRAPVVQTGLAKLPDARAVQAWMQSRDGRDLWIQPKADGVAVTLLYEHGALREAVSRGDGTRGSDWTAAARRIGAVPKTLAHAPTRVVLQGELVWRLPGHVQARDGGANARSKVAGALARGELDDATAAQIGLFVWDWPTGPEDMAARLAGLRAMGLADSAALVQPVATLADVTRWRERWYRQAMPFAADGVVLRQGRRPPASRWQAAPPDWAVAWKYPAARALATVRGVDFRTGRSGRVSVVLELEPVQLDDHRVQRVSVGSLTRWRQLDVRPGDRVSVSLAGLTIPRLDDVVWRSSERAVVDAPTADHDALSCWHPVPGCEQQFRARLVWLGGRRGLDIDGVGAGIWQQLIDAGLLPGLLDWMRLTPTQLASIDGIGAQRAAALDRAFASTRRQPFDRWLAALAPPPMGQATAQDWATLAARSRADWQRIDGIGDTRAKRLRAFFANPEVQALAVRLHAAGVAGF
;
A
#
# COMPACT_ATOMS: atom_id res chain seq x y z
N MET A 1 -40.63 50.78 34.74
CA MET A 1 -40.84 49.33 34.55
C MET A 1 -40.02 48.88 33.36
N ARG A 2 -38.86 48.21 33.63
CA ARG A 2 -37.96 47.71 32.56
C ARG A 2 -38.01 46.17 32.60
N HIS A 3 -38.57 45.56 31.53
CA HIS A 3 -38.59 44.14 31.32
C HIS A 3 -37.19 43.69 30.78
N ARG A 4 -36.49 42.85 31.55
CA ARG A 4 -35.30 42.11 31.10
C ARG A 4 -35.77 40.78 30.50
N GLY A 5 -35.62 40.62 29.20
CA GLY A 5 -35.78 39.32 28.54
C GLY A 5 -34.52 38.48 28.77
N ILE A 6 -34.72 37.27 29.28
CA ILE A 6 -33.68 36.24 29.41
C ILE A 6 -33.68 35.42 28.12
N VAL A 7 -32.59 35.46 27.37
CA VAL A 7 -32.37 34.61 26.18
C VAL A 7 -31.75 33.32 26.68
N PHE A 8 -32.49 32.22 26.58
CA PHE A 8 -31.94 30.86 26.74
C PHE A 8 -31.22 30.44 25.47
N VAL A 9 -29.90 30.32 25.52
CA VAL A 9 -29.11 29.68 24.49
C VAL A 9 -29.10 28.16 24.77
N LEU A 10 -29.90 27.42 24.00
CA LEU A 10 -29.79 25.94 23.96
C LEU A 10 -28.49 25.58 23.23
N GLY A 11 -27.49 25.17 23.98
CA GLY A 11 -26.29 24.53 23.43
C GLY A 11 -26.64 23.15 22.90
N LEU A 12 -26.65 22.98 21.58
CA LEU A 12 -26.63 21.66 20.95
C LEU A 12 -25.27 21.01 21.21
N LEU A 13 -25.21 20.13 22.20
CA LEU A 13 -24.12 19.15 22.34
C LEU A 13 -24.24 18.15 21.19
N GLY A 14 -23.52 18.41 20.10
CA GLY A 14 -23.31 17.43 19.05
C GLY A 14 -22.54 16.23 19.59
N ILE A 15 -23.24 15.13 19.85
CA ILE A 15 -22.62 13.83 20.11
C ILE A 15 -21.92 13.42 18.82
N VAL A 16 -20.60 13.64 18.73
CA VAL A 16 -19.77 13.07 17.67
C VAL A 16 -19.64 11.58 17.98
N ALA A 17 -20.53 10.78 17.42
CA ALA A 17 -20.39 9.32 17.43
C ALA A 17 -19.04 8.95 16.74
N PRO A 18 -18.29 7.98 17.29
CA PRO A 18 -17.10 7.48 16.62
C PRO A 18 -17.53 6.96 15.24
N LEU A 19 -16.79 7.30 14.18
CA LEU A 19 -16.95 6.70 12.86
C LEU A 19 -16.63 5.21 12.97
N HIS A 20 -17.60 4.41 13.35
CA HIS A 20 -17.55 2.97 13.09
C HIS A 20 -17.71 2.83 11.58
N ALA A 21 -16.84 2.05 10.95
CA ALA A 21 -17.05 1.68 9.56
C ALA A 21 -18.47 1.13 9.44
N ALA A 22 -19.26 1.67 8.50
CA ALA A 22 -20.63 1.25 8.32
C ALA A 22 -20.68 -0.27 8.12
N CYS A 23 -21.64 -0.92 8.76
CA CYS A 23 -21.82 -2.35 8.60
C CYS A 23 -22.15 -2.67 7.14
N PRO A 24 -21.55 -3.72 6.57
CA PRO A 24 -21.89 -4.17 5.23
C PRO A 24 -23.38 -4.57 5.14
N ASP A 25 -24.01 -4.26 4.01
CA ASP A 25 -25.37 -4.72 3.71
C ASP A 25 -25.33 -6.17 3.19
N TRP A 26 -25.17 -7.11 4.10
CA TRP A 26 -25.09 -8.53 3.82
C TRP A 26 -26.30 -9.29 4.35
N THR A 27 -26.69 -10.35 3.64
CA THR A 27 -27.59 -11.36 4.18
C THR A 27 -26.90 -12.12 5.31
N ASP A 28 -27.69 -12.71 6.22
CA ASP A 28 -27.17 -13.53 7.32
C ASP A 28 -26.30 -14.70 6.83
N ALA A 29 -26.65 -15.29 5.70
CA ALA A 29 -25.88 -16.38 5.09
C ALA A 29 -24.50 -15.89 4.63
N ARG A 30 -24.44 -14.72 3.96
CA ARG A 30 -23.20 -14.10 3.53
C ARG A 30 -22.35 -13.67 4.71
N ALA A 31 -22.95 -13.01 5.70
CA ALA A 31 -22.25 -12.58 6.91
C ALA A 31 -21.57 -13.77 7.61
N ARG A 32 -22.28 -14.89 7.75
CA ARG A 32 -21.70 -16.13 8.31
C ARG A 32 -20.53 -16.66 7.50
N SER A 33 -20.66 -16.70 6.18
CA SER A 33 -19.61 -17.20 5.28
C SER A 33 -18.35 -16.31 5.31
N GLU A 34 -18.52 -14.99 5.21
CA GLU A 34 -17.39 -14.05 5.24
C GLU A 34 -16.69 -14.03 6.59
N LEU A 35 -17.44 -14.06 7.70
CA LEU A 35 -16.90 -14.16 9.06
C LEU A 35 -16.13 -15.46 9.27
N ALA A 36 -16.66 -16.60 8.83
CA ALA A 36 -15.98 -17.89 8.94
C ALA A 36 -14.68 -17.89 8.11
N ALA A 37 -14.73 -17.45 6.86
CA ALA A 37 -13.57 -17.40 5.98
C ALA A 37 -12.44 -16.51 6.54
N LEU A 38 -12.78 -15.35 7.12
CA LEU A 38 -11.80 -14.45 7.72
C LEU A 38 -11.25 -14.99 9.03
N HIS A 39 -12.10 -15.62 9.86
CA HIS A 39 -11.71 -16.33 11.08
C HIS A 39 -10.66 -17.41 10.80
N ASP A 40 -10.95 -18.32 9.86
CA ASP A 40 -10.08 -19.44 9.51
C ASP A 40 -8.73 -18.95 8.97
N ARG A 41 -8.76 -17.86 8.20
CA ARG A 41 -7.54 -17.24 7.68
C ARG A 41 -6.69 -16.61 8.79
N LEU A 42 -7.30 -15.88 9.70
CA LEU A 42 -6.59 -15.30 10.86
C LEU A 42 -6.03 -16.42 11.77
N ALA A 43 -6.77 -17.51 11.95
CA ALA A 43 -6.30 -18.67 12.69
C ALA A 43 -5.10 -19.33 12.00
N ALA A 44 -5.15 -19.52 10.69
CA ALA A 44 -4.04 -20.06 9.91
C ALA A 44 -2.80 -19.16 9.96
N TRP A 45 -2.95 -17.84 9.83
CA TRP A 45 -1.83 -16.91 9.97
C TRP A 45 -1.21 -16.91 11.37
N ASN A 46 -2.05 -17.00 12.41
CA ASN A 46 -1.59 -17.15 13.78
C ASN A 46 -0.80 -18.44 13.99
N HIS A 47 -1.28 -19.55 13.43
CA HIS A 47 -0.60 -20.84 13.51
C HIS A 47 0.77 -20.77 12.80
N ALA A 48 0.81 -20.33 11.55
CA ALA A 48 2.05 -20.18 10.79
C ALA A 48 3.08 -19.30 11.53
N TYR A 49 2.63 -18.15 12.05
CA TYR A 49 3.51 -17.24 12.78
C TYR A 49 4.07 -17.83 14.08
N ARG A 50 3.24 -18.56 14.84
CA ARG A 50 3.59 -18.98 16.20
C ARG A 50 4.18 -20.39 16.28
N VAL A 51 3.72 -21.28 15.41
CA VAL A 51 4.16 -22.69 15.40
C VAL A 51 5.25 -22.92 14.38
N GLU A 52 5.07 -22.37 13.16
CA GLU A 52 6.00 -22.59 12.05
C GLU A 52 7.11 -21.52 11.97
N GLY A 53 7.00 -20.42 12.75
CA GLY A 53 7.94 -19.30 12.69
C GLY A 53 7.96 -18.56 11.36
N SER A 54 6.89 -18.70 10.56
CA SER A 54 6.72 -18.04 9.27
C SER A 54 5.65 -16.95 9.36
N SER A 55 5.81 -15.83 8.62
CA SER A 55 4.81 -14.78 8.53
C SER A 55 4.31 -14.71 7.09
N PRO A 56 3.21 -15.40 6.76
CA PRO A 56 2.68 -15.43 5.39
C PRO A 56 2.05 -14.10 4.97
N VAL A 57 1.86 -13.17 5.89
CA VAL A 57 1.28 -11.84 5.66
C VAL A 57 2.05 -10.79 6.44
N ASP A 58 2.09 -9.57 5.89
CA ASP A 58 2.66 -8.40 6.57
C ASP A 58 1.85 -8.06 7.85
N ASP A 59 2.54 -7.68 8.93
CA ASP A 59 1.92 -7.34 10.22
C ASP A 59 0.85 -6.24 10.10
N ALA A 60 1.04 -5.27 9.19
CA ALA A 60 0.06 -4.21 8.97
C ALA A 60 -1.21 -4.76 8.30
N ILE A 61 -1.09 -5.71 7.39
CA ILE A 61 -2.24 -6.38 6.76
C ILE A 61 -2.95 -7.28 7.76
N TYR A 62 -2.21 -8.04 8.59
CA TYR A 62 -2.79 -8.84 9.66
C TYR A 62 -3.60 -7.98 10.64
N ASP A 63 -3.04 -6.86 11.10
CA ASP A 63 -3.72 -5.94 12.03
C ASP A 63 -5.01 -5.36 11.43
N GLN A 64 -4.99 -5.00 10.15
CA GLN A 64 -6.17 -4.49 9.45
C GLN A 64 -7.23 -5.58 9.25
N ALA A 65 -6.83 -6.81 8.91
CA ALA A 65 -7.72 -7.96 8.79
C ALA A 65 -8.39 -8.30 10.14
N LEU A 66 -7.62 -8.27 11.24
CA LEU A 66 -8.13 -8.48 12.59
C LEU A 66 -9.11 -7.38 13.03
N ALA A 67 -8.80 -6.12 12.69
CA ALA A 67 -9.70 -5.00 12.96
C ALA A 67 -11.01 -5.15 12.16
N GLN A 68 -10.93 -5.58 10.91
CA GLN A 68 -12.10 -5.85 10.07
C GLN A 68 -12.95 -7.01 10.62
N PHE A 69 -12.32 -8.09 11.06
CA PHE A 69 -13.00 -9.21 11.69
C PHE A 69 -13.78 -8.77 12.94
N ARG A 70 -13.15 -7.96 13.81
CA ARG A 70 -13.81 -7.42 15.01
C ARG A 70 -15.00 -6.53 14.65
N ASN A 71 -14.87 -5.69 13.63
CA ASN A 71 -15.96 -4.85 13.13
C ASN A 71 -17.13 -5.68 12.60
N TRP A 72 -16.86 -6.69 11.78
CA TRP A 72 -17.91 -7.57 11.26
C TRP A 72 -18.60 -8.38 12.37
N ARG A 73 -17.85 -8.86 13.36
CA ARG A 73 -18.44 -9.50 14.55
C ARG A 73 -19.38 -8.58 15.31
N ALA A 74 -19.04 -7.32 15.43
CA ALA A 74 -19.90 -6.32 16.07
C ALA A 74 -21.16 -6.05 15.22
N CYS A 75 -21.04 -6.06 13.89
CA CYS A 75 -22.17 -5.87 12.97
C CYS A 75 -23.11 -7.08 12.92
N PHE A 76 -22.59 -8.30 13.05
CA PHE A 76 -23.32 -9.56 12.88
C PHE A 76 -23.07 -10.53 14.05
N PRO A 77 -23.48 -10.15 15.27
CA PRO A 77 -23.16 -10.95 16.47
C PRO A 77 -23.78 -12.35 16.46
N ALA A 78 -24.94 -12.53 15.83
CA ALA A 78 -25.63 -13.84 15.73
C ALA A 78 -24.96 -14.82 14.74
N GLN A 79 -24.16 -14.31 13.80
CA GLN A 79 -23.44 -15.08 12.77
C GLN A 79 -21.96 -15.23 13.12
N ALA A 80 -21.50 -14.60 14.21
CA ALA A 80 -20.09 -14.59 14.57
C ALA A 80 -19.61 -15.99 14.98
N PRO A 81 -18.47 -16.48 14.44
CA PRO A 81 -17.84 -17.69 14.92
C PRO A 81 -17.32 -17.50 16.35
N ALA A 82 -16.90 -18.57 16.99
CA ALA A 82 -16.19 -18.52 18.26
C ALA A 82 -14.98 -17.56 18.17
N ASP A 83 -14.49 -17.08 19.31
CA ASP A 83 -13.28 -16.27 19.32
C ASP A 83 -12.11 -17.01 18.62
N LEU A 84 -11.22 -16.22 18.02
CA LEU A 84 -9.97 -16.78 17.52
C LEU A 84 -9.32 -17.60 18.63
N PRO A 85 -8.77 -18.79 18.32
CA PRO A 85 -8.16 -19.65 19.33
C PRO A 85 -7.28 -18.85 20.25
N HIS A 86 -7.51 -18.95 21.57
CA HIS A 86 -6.66 -18.30 22.55
C HIS A 86 -5.24 -18.82 22.37
N LEU A 87 -4.28 -17.95 22.57
CA LEU A 87 -2.85 -18.24 22.45
C LEU A 87 -2.34 -19.31 23.42
N ALA A 88 -3.21 -19.89 24.25
CA ALA A 88 -2.90 -20.94 25.20
C ALA A 88 -2.19 -22.14 24.55
N ASP A 89 -2.58 -22.49 23.31
CA ASP A 89 -1.93 -23.58 22.56
C ASP A 89 -0.57 -23.16 21.94
N ALA A 90 -0.25 -21.86 21.96
CA ALA A 90 1.05 -21.33 21.56
C ALA A 90 1.99 -21.11 22.75
N GLY A 91 1.55 -21.44 23.99
CA GLY A 91 2.36 -21.43 25.17
C GLY A 91 3.44 -22.48 25.08
N GLY A 92 4.71 -22.08 24.96
CA GLY A 92 5.85 -22.99 25.02
C GLY A 92 5.94 -23.68 26.39
N SER A 93 6.93 -24.58 26.55
CA SER A 93 7.10 -25.40 27.75
C SER A 93 7.56 -24.61 29.00
N VAL A 94 8.15 -23.42 28.82
CA VAL A 94 8.79 -22.66 29.90
C VAL A 94 7.89 -21.52 30.39
N ARG A 95 7.75 -21.42 31.72
CA ARG A 95 7.03 -20.29 32.34
C ARG A 95 7.91 -19.03 32.31
N ALA A 96 7.35 -17.92 31.85
CA ALA A 96 8.05 -16.65 31.85
C ALA A 96 8.31 -16.16 33.30
N PRO A 97 9.53 -15.70 33.63
CA PRO A 97 9.88 -15.19 34.94
C PRO A 97 9.02 -13.99 35.41
N VAL A 98 8.56 -13.20 34.46
CA VAL A 98 7.57 -12.12 34.60
C VAL A 98 6.69 -12.15 33.37
N VAL A 99 5.39 -11.97 33.58
CA VAL A 99 4.40 -11.94 32.49
C VAL A 99 4.76 -10.85 31.46
N GLN A 100 4.71 -11.20 30.19
CA GLN A 100 4.83 -10.22 29.11
C GLN A 100 3.45 -9.68 28.73
N THR A 101 3.30 -8.36 28.87
CA THR A 101 2.07 -7.67 28.47
C THR A 101 2.04 -7.44 26.97
N GLY A 102 0.84 -7.38 26.38
CA GLY A 102 0.64 -6.78 25.07
C GLY A 102 0.68 -5.25 25.14
N LEU A 103 0.36 -4.57 24.03
CA LEU A 103 0.17 -3.12 23.99
C LEU A 103 -1.14 -2.79 23.28
N ALA A 104 -1.95 -1.91 23.87
CA ALA A 104 -3.06 -1.28 23.16
C ALA A 104 -2.49 -0.36 22.07
N LYS A 105 -3.12 -0.35 20.91
CA LYS A 105 -2.71 0.45 19.75
C LYS A 105 -3.62 1.69 19.66
N LEU A 106 -3.04 2.87 19.71
CA LEU A 106 -3.76 4.13 19.51
C LEU A 106 -3.79 4.46 18.01
N PRO A 107 -4.96 4.83 17.46
CA PRO A 107 -5.11 5.02 16.03
C PRO A 107 -4.47 6.30 15.50
N ASP A 108 -4.48 7.38 16.29
CA ASP A 108 -4.11 8.71 15.86
C ASP A 108 -3.58 9.61 16.99
N ALA A 109 -3.13 10.80 16.64
CA ALA A 109 -2.60 11.80 17.56
C ALA A 109 -3.63 12.25 18.61
N ARG A 110 -4.93 12.28 18.27
CA ARG A 110 -6.00 12.66 19.20
C ARG A 110 -6.15 11.63 20.32
N ALA A 111 -6.12 10.35 19.96
CA ALA A 111 -6.15 9.26 20.94
C ALA A 111 -4.90 9.26 21.83
N VAL A 112 -3.72 9.57 21.28
CA VAL A 112 -2.47 9.76 22.03
C VAL A 112 -2.62 10.91 23.03
N GLN A 113 -3.12 12.05 22.58
CA GLN A 113 -3.33 13.20 23.46
C GLN A 113 -4.31 12.89 24.59
N ALA A 114 -5.42 12.22 24.30
CA ALA A 114 -6.39 11.80 25.30
C ALA A 114 -5.78 10.84 26.33
N TRP A 115 -4.94 9.88 25.86
CA TRP A 115 -4.22 8.96 26.75
C TRP A 115 -3.22 9.70 27.64
N MET A 116 -2.49 10.67 27.12
CA MET A 116 -1.57 11.51 27.91
C MET A 116 -2.33 12.34 28.97
N GLN A 117 -3.44 12.96 28.57
CA GLN A 117 -4.28 13.78 29.47
C GLN A 117 -4.87 12.96 30.63
N SER A 118 -5.29 11.72 30.37
CA SER A 118 -5.80 10.83 31.43
C SER A 118 -4.75 10.44 32.49
N ARG A 119 -3.50 10.89 32.30
CA ARG A 119 -2.34 10.68 33.20
C ARG A 119 -1.69 12.01 33.62
N ASP A 120 -2.44 13.10 33.55
CA ASP A 120 -2.00 14.46 33.90
C ASP A 120 -0.74 14.92 33.13
N GLY A 121 -0.37 14.25 32.04
CA GLY A 121 0.82 14.53 31.25
C GLY A 121 2.15 14.38 32.03
N ARG A 122 2.14 13.70 33.18
CA ARG A 122 3.30 13.62 34.05
C ARG A 122 3.98 12.26 33.99
N ASP A 123 5.31 12.26 34.14
CA ASP A 123 6.16 11.07 34.19
C ASP A 123 5.94 10.17 32.95
N LEU A 124 5.85 10.80 31.75
CA LEU A 124 5.66 10.11 30.51
C LEU A 124 6.98 9.97 29.75
N TRP A 125 7.14 8.81 29.15
CA TRP A 125 8.33 8.42 28.40
C TRP A 125 7.96 7.80 27.07
N ILE A 126 8.84 7.97 26.08
CA ILE A 126 8.70 7.41 24.74
C ILE A 126 9.93 6.60 24.36
N GLN A 127 9.71 5.54 23.60
CA GLN A 127 10.77 4.70 23.02
C GLN A 127 10.33 4.19 21.64
N PRO A 128 11.27 3.79 20.75
CA PRO A 128 10.90 3.15 19.49
C PRO A 128 10.18 1.82 19.79
N LYS A 129 9.17 1.52 18.98
CA LYS A 129 8.53 0.21 18.94
C LYS A 129 9.33 -0.67 17.99
N ALA A 130 10.35 -1.34 18.52
CA ALA A 130 11.19 -2.22 17.74
C ALA A 130 10.38 -3.32 17.05
N ASP A 131 10.71 -3.62 15.80
CA ASP A 131 10.09 -4.68 14.99
C ASP A 131 10.97 -5.93 15.00
N GLY A 132 10.77 -6.76 16.01
CA GLY A 132 11.51 -7.98 16.27
C GLY A 132 10.65 -9.04 16.95
N VAL A 133 11.26 -9.88 17.75
CA VAL A 133 10.57 -10.88 18.56
C VAL A 133 10.87 -10.67 20.04
N ALA A 134 9.80 -10.64 20.84
CA ALA A 134 9.89 -10.33 22.25
C ALA A 134 10.53 -11.48 23.05
N VAL A 135 11.43 -11.13 23.94
CA VAL A 135 12.17 -12.06 24.82
C VAL A 135 12.17 -11.57 26.27
N THR A 136 12.04 -12.50 27.20
CA THR A 136 12.33 -12.27 28.64
C THR A 136 13.63 -12.95 29.00
N LEU A 137 14.57 -12.20 29.56
CA LEU A 137 15.89 -12.68 29.99
C LEU A 137 15.96 -12.67 31.53
N LEU A 138 16.28 -13.81 32.11
CA LEU A 138 16.54 -13.96 33.54
C LEU A 138 18.04 -14.05 33.80
N TYR A 139 18.53 -13.17 34.68
CA TYR A 139 19.90 -13.21 35.19
C TYR A 139 19.87 -13.45 36.68
N GLU A 140 20.76 -14.34 37.16
CA GLU A 140 21.00 -14.58 38.57
C GLU A 140 22.50 -14.44 38.86
N HIS A 141 22.82 -13.68 39.89
CA HIS A 141 24.20 -13.33 40.22
C HIS A 141 24.98 -12.78 39.01
N GLY A 142 24.29 -11.99 38.19
CA GLY A 142 24.82 -11.40 36.99
C GLY A 142 24.91 -12.35 35.75
N ALA A 143 24.74 -13.66 35.89
CA ALA A 143 24.85 -14.62 34.79
C ALA A 143 23.49 -14.91 34.14
N LEU A 144 23.45 -15.01 32.80
CA LEU A 144 22.24 -15.39 32.05
C LEU A 144 21.83 -16.83 32.38
N ARG A 145 20.65 -16.99 32.95
CA ARG A 145 20.06 -18.29 33.32
C ARG A 145 19.06 -18.77 32.27
N GLU A 146 18.10 -17.91 31.93
CA GLU A 146 17.01 -18.26 31.05
C GLU A 146 16.74 -17.13 30.03
N ALA A 147 16.33 -17.53 28.83
CA ALA A 147 15.76 -16.67 27.81
C ALA A 147 14.47 -17.32 27.32
N VAL A 148 13.33 -16.64 27.49
CA VAL A 148 12.01 -17.19 27.20
C VAL A 148 11.29 -16.28 26.19
N SER A 149 10.74 -16.89 25.13
CA SER A 149 9.92 -16.17 24.16
C SER A 149 8.63 -15.63 24.81
N ARG A 150 7.95 -14.69 24.15
CA ARG A 150 6.68 -14.17 24.67
C ARG A 150 5.61 -15.27 24.81
N GLY A 151 5.50 -16.18 23.83
CA GLY A 151 4.45 -17.18 23.77
C GLY A 151 3.05 -16.57 23.95
N ASP A 152 2.29 -17.09 24.94
CA ASP A 152 0.98 -16.58 25.35
C ASP A 152 1.06 -15.39 26.33
N GLY A 153 2.26 -14.97 26.70
CA GLY A 153 2.55 -13.93 27.70
C GLY A 153 2.86 -14.47 29.08
N THR A 154 2.50 -15.72 29.40
CA THR A 154 2.81 -16.41 30.68
C THR A 154 3.79 -17.56 30.50
N ARG A 155 3.74 -18.22 29.36
CA ARG A 155 4.62 -19.32 28.95
C ARG A 155 5.14 -19.09 27.55
N GLY A 156 6.37 -19.51 27.29
CA GLY A 156 7.02 -19.37 25.98
C GLY A 156 7.98 -20.52 25.69
N SER A 157 8.62 -20.47 24.53
CA SER A 157 9.67 -21.39 24.13
C SER A 157 10.97 -21.05 24.86
N ASP A 158 11.77 -22.07 25.20
CA ASP A 158 13.12 -21.87 25.72
C ASP A 158 14.08 -21.45 24.58
N TRP A 159 14.54 -20.23 24.68
CA TRP A 159 15.54 -19.67 23.76
C TRP A 159 16.91 -19.49 24.41
N THR A 160 17.15 -20.10 25.57
CA THR A 160 18.38 -19.91 26.34
C THR A 160 19.64 -20.29 25.54
N ALA A 161 19.62 -21.41 24.84
CA ALA A 161 20.75 -21.84 24.02
C ALA A 161 21.03 -20.84 22.87
N ALA A 162 19.99 -20.40 22.15
CA ALA A 162 20.10 -19.41 21.10
C ALA A 162 20.56 -18.05 21.63
N ALA A 163 20.01 -17.58 22.76
CA ALA A 163 20.38 -16.31 23.40
C ALA A 163 21.87 -16.29 23.80
N ARG A 164 22.42 -17.41 24.25
CA ARG A 164 23.85 -17.52 24.56
C ARG A 164 24.76 -17.42 23.33
N ARG A 165 24.27 -17.73 22.13
CA ARG A 165 24.99 -17.57 20.85
C ARG A 165 24.92 -16.15 20.31
N ILE A 166 23.83 -15.41 20.62
CA ILE A 166 23.63 -14.04 20.16
C ILE A 166 24.57 -13.10 20.91
N GLY A 167 25.55 -12.54 20.23
CA GLY A 167 26.57 -11.67 20.82
C GLY A 167 26.02 -10.38 21.45
N ALA A 168 24.82 -9.94 21.01
CA ALA A 168 24.12 -8.77 21.58
C ALA A 168 23.43 -9.05 22.91
N VAL A 169 23.22 -10.33 23.27
CA VAL A 169 22.68 -10.73 24.56
C VAL A 169 23.86 -10.93 25.52
N PRO A 170 24.01 -10.06 26.56
CA PRO A 170 25.09 -10.20 27.52
C PRO A 170 25.01 -11.56 28.23
N LYS A 171 26.11 -12.31 28.26
CA LYS A 171 26.20 -13.56 29.05
C LYS A 171 26.29 -13.26 30.54
N THR A 172 26.84 -12.08 30.85
CA THR A 172 26.97 -11.56 32.20
C THR A 172 26.63 -10.06 32.23
N LEU A 173 25.98 -9.62 33.26
CA LEU A 173 25.67 -8.20 33.52
C LEU A 173 26.63 -7.65 34.58
N ALA A 174 27.23 -6.48 34.29
CA ALA A 174 27.99 -5.75 35.28
C ALA A 174 27.07 -5.12 36.33
N HIS A 175 27.54 -4.97 37.57
CA HIS A 175 26.82 -4.28 38.66
C HIS A 175 25.36 -4.71 38.83
N ALA A 176 25.03 -5.95 38.49
CA ALA A 176 23.67 -6.46 38.53
C ALA A 176 23.26 -6.84 39.98
N PRO A 177 22.00 -6.56 40.38
CA PRO A 177 21.39 -7.19 41.55
C PRO A 177 21.41 -8.72 41.46
N THR A 178 21.22 -9.41 42.59
CA THR A 178 21.21 -10.87 42.67
C THR A 178 20.27 -11.51 41.63
N ARG A 179 19.13 -10.89 41.40
CA ARG A 179 18.15 -11.35 40.39
C ARG A 179 17.68 -10.18 39.52
N VAL A 180 17.83 -10.31 38.20
CA VAL A 180 17.40 -9.33 37.21
C VAL A 180 16.53 -10.02 36.17
N VAL A 181 15.36 -9.47 35.92
CA VAL A 181 14.53 -9.87 34.77
C VAL A 181 14.47 -8.70 33.81
N LEU A 182 14.94 -8.90 32.58
CA LEU A 182 14.85 -7.92 31.50
C LEU A 182 13.82 -8.37 30.47
N GLN A 183 13.05 -7.45 29.96
CA GLN A 183 12.19 -7.66 28.80
C GLN A 183 12.68 -6.81 27.63
N GLY A 184 12.80 -7.44 26.46
CA GLY A 184 13.36 -6.80 25.29
C GLY A 184 12.82 -7.40 23.99
N GLU A 185 13.38 -6.89 22.91
CA GLU A 185 13.11 -7.35 21.56
C GLU A 185 14.42 -7.81 20.95
N LEU A 186 14.47 -9.06 20.45
CA LEU A 186 15.52 -9.52 19.57
C LEU A 186 15.21 -8.95 18.18
N VAL A 187 16.11 -8.15 17.64
CA VAL A 187 15.93 -7.38 16.42
C VAL A 187 16.92 -7.80 15.36
N TRP A 188 16.53 -7.71 14.08
CA TRP A 188 17.50 -7.85 13.00
C TRP A 188 18.31 -6.57 12.88
N ARG A 189 19.65 -6.67 12.88
CA ARG A 189 20.53 -5.50 12.73
C ARG A 189 20.45 -4.94 11.32
N LEU A 190 20.16 -3.65 11.21
CA LEU A 190 20.02 -2.92 9.96
C LEU A 190 20.79 -1.60 10.06
N PRO A 191 22.13 -1.61 9.89
CA PRO A 191 22.93 -0.39 9.98
C PRO A 191 22.45 0.66 8.98
N GLY A 192 22.15 1.87 9.47
CA GLY A 192 21.70 2.99 8.62
C GLY A 192 20.26 2.87 8.10
N HIS A 193 19.45 2.01 8.69
CA HIS A 193 18.04 1.82 8.31
C HIS A 193 17.20 3.07 8.56
N VAL A 194 16.47 3.51 7.54
CA VAL A 194 15.52 4.64 7.64
C VAL A 194 14.11 4.09 7.39
N GLN A 195 13.31 4.00 8.44
CA GLN A 195 11.99 3.34 8.38
C GLN A 195 11.07 3.90 7.29
N ALA A 196 11.06 5.23 7.11
CA ALA A 196 10.25 5.90 6.09
C ALA A 196 10.61 5.49 4.64
N ARG A 197 11.85 5.06 4.40
CA ARG A 197 12.35 4.66 3.09
C ARG A 197 12.37 3.15 2.90
N ASP A 198 12.85 2.44 3.93
CA ASP A 198 13.23 1.02 3.84
C ASP A 198 12.10 0.09 4.36
N GLY A 199 11.08 0.65 5.03
CA GLY A 199 9.97 -0.12 5.60
C GLY A 199 10.40 -1.11 6.67
N GLY A 200 9.62 -2.15 6.91
CA GLY A 200 9.92 -3.18 7.92
C GLY A 200 11.04 -4.15 7.54
N ALA A 201 11.48 -4.20 6.29
CA ALA A 201 12.57 -5.04 5.75
C ALA A 201 12.45 -6.54 6.12
N ASN A 202 11.25 -7.01 6.49
CA ASN A 202 10.96 -8.35 7.03
C ASN A 202 11.81 -8.68 8.28
N ALA A 203 12.19 -7.66 9.07
CA ALA A 203 13.11 -7.78 10.19
C ALA A 203 12.64 -8.81 11.22
N ARG A 204 11.38 -8.74 11.64
CA ARG A 204 10.76 -9.68 12.59
C ARG A 204 10.78 -11.10 12.07
N SER A 205 10.36 -11.34 10.81
CA SER A 205 10.31 -12.67 10.20
C SER A 205 11.70 -13.32 10.09
N LYS A 206 12.75 -12.51 9.85
CA LYS A 206 14.13 -12.99 9.82
C LYS A 206 14.57 -13.51 11.19
N VAL A 207 14.28 -12.75 12.26
CA VAL A 207 14.61 -13.19 13.63
C VAL A 207 13.78 -14.41 14.03
N ALA A 208 12.46 -14.38 13.81
CA ALA A 208 11.57 -15.49 14.13
C ALA A 208 11.98 -16.77 13.42
N GLY A 209 12.24 -16.70 12.12
CA GLY A 209 12.70 -17.85 11.32
C GLY A 209 14.09 -18.36 11.73
N ALA A 210 15.00 -17.48 12.19
CA ALA A 210 16.29 -17.87 12.72
C ALA A 210 16.15 -18.68 14.02
N LEU A 211 15.29 -18.22 14.93
CA LEU A 211 15.07 -18.86 16.23
C LEU A 211 14.22 -20.14 16.16
N ALA A 212 13.40 -20.30 15.13
CA ALA A 212 12.60 -21.51 14.89
C ALA A 212 13.43 -22.69 14.36
N ARG A 213 14.57 -22.43 13.74
CA ARG A 213 15.51 -23.46 13.27
C ARG A 213 16.36 -23.94 14.44
N GLY A 214 16.12 -25.06 15.04
CA GLY A 214 16.72 -25.60 16.27
C GLY A 214 18.20 -25.29 16.55
N GLU A 215 19.04 -25.00 15.53
CA GLU A 215 20.39 -24.48 15.66
C GLU A 215 20.57 -23.13 14.99
N LEU A 216 21.09 -22.17 15.76
CA LEU A 216 21.42 -20.82 15.30
C LEU A 216 22.91 -20.79 14.91
N ASP A 217 23.25 -20.62 13.62
CA ASP A 217 24.64 -20.47 13.17
C ASP A 217 25.23 -19.11 13.59
N ASP A 218 26.54 -18.99 13.67
CA ASP A 218 27.24 -17.83 14.18
C ASP A 218 27.06 -16.59 13.27
N ALA A 219 26.94 -16.76 11.96
CA ALA A 219 26.74 -15.67 11.03
C ALA A 219 25.33 -15.05 11.21
N THR A 220 24.32 -15.90 11.36
CA THR A 220 22.95 -15.47 11.67
C THR A 220 22.86 -14.86 13.07
N ALA A 221 23.52 -15.45 14.08
CA ALA A 221 23.57 -14.93 15.45
C ALA A 221 24.17 -13.53 15.50
N ALA A 222 25.20 -13.24 14.70
CA ALA A 222 25.82 -11.92 14.60
C ALA A 222 24.89 -10.84 14.01
N GLN A 223 23.88 -11.24 13.22
CA GLN A 223 22.87 -10.32 12.66
C GLN A 223 21.76 -9.99 13.65
N ILE A 224 21.65 -10.68 14.78
CA ILE A 224 20.62 -10.43 15.77
C ILE A 224 21.13 -9.46 16.83
N GLY A 225 20.39 -8.37 17.04
CA GLY A 225 20.59 -7.38 18.09
C GLY A 225 19.61 -7.58 19.25
N LEU A 226 19.82 -6.83 20.33
CA LEU A 226 18.92 -6.78 21.47
C LEU A 226 18.56 -5.32 21.78
N PHE A 227 17.28 -5.03 21.88
CA PHE A 227 16.75 -3.79 22.43
C PHE A 227 16.00 -4.12 23.71
N VAL A 228 16.55 -3.77 24.88
CA VAL A 228 15.89 -3.93 26.18
C VAL A 228 14.93 -2.76 26.38
N TRP A 229 13.62 -3.05 26.39
CA TRP A 229 12.60 -2.03 26.52
C TRP A 229 12.05 -1.89 27.94
N ASP A 230 12.30 -2.85 28.85
CA ASP A 230 11.97 -2.72 30.27
C ASP A 230 12.83 -3.61 31.18
N TRP A 231 12.93 -3.20 32.42
CA TRP A 231 13.46 -3.97 33.54
C TRP A 231 12.35 -4.16 34.63
N PRO A 232 11.46 -5.18 34.47
CA PRO A 232 10.30 -5.38 35.33
C PRO A 232 10.60 -5.45 36.84
N THR A 233 11.72 -6.07 37.23
CA THR A 233 12.16 -6.21 38.62
C THR A 233 13.03 -5.05 39.11
N GLY A 234 13.22 -4.02 38.29
CA GLY A 234 14.02 -2.85 38.60
C GLY A 234 13.25 -1.79 39.42
N PRO A 235 13.90 -0.64 39.67
CA PRO A 235 13.30 0.48 40.39
C PRO A 235 11.96 0.94 39.81
N GLU A 236 11.07 1.48 40.62
CA GLU A 236 9.80 2.06 40.15
C GLU A 236 10.00 3.33 39.31
N ASP A 237 11.01 4.11 39.67
CA ASP A 237 11.39 5.33 38.96
C ASP A 237 12.10 5.03 37.62
N MET A 238 11.68 5.68 36.55
CA MET A 238 12.24 5.41 35.22
C MET A 238 13.69 5.86 35.08
N ALA A 239 14.05 7.01 35.65
CA ALA A 239 15.41 7.51 35.54
C ALA A 239 16.39 6.57 36.28
N ALA A 240 15.98 6.06 37.45
CA ALA A 240 16.74 5.05 38.18
C ALA A 240 16.85 3.72 37.42
N ARG A 241 15.78 3.27 36.73
CA ARG A 241 15.85 2.08 35.85
C ARG A 241 16.85 2.27 34.71
N LEU A 242 16.80 3.42 34.04
CA LEU A 242 17.71 3.73 32.92
C LEU A 242 19.17 3.84 33.41
N ALA A 243 19.40 4.42 34.57
CA ALA A 243 20.74 4.46 35.19
C ALA A 243 21.25 3.03 35.50
N GLY A 244 20.40 2.17 36.05
CA GLY A 244 20.72 0.77 36.31
C GLY A 244 20.99 -0.03 35.00
N LEU A 245 20.21 0.16 33.96
CA LEU A 245 20.45 -0.46 32.64
C LEU A 245 21.82 -0.05 32.07
N ARG A 246 22.19 1.24 32.17
CA ARG A 246 23.52 1.71 31.76
C ARG A 246 24.64 1.06 32.56
N ALA A 247 24.47 0.98 33.88
CA ALA A 247 25.44 0.34 34.77
C ALA A 247 25.63 -1.16 34.47
N MET A 248 24.55 -1.83 34.03
CA MET A 248 24.57 -3.24 33.61
C MET A 248 25.13 -3.45 32.20
N GLY A 249 25.57 -2.43 31.48
CA GLY A 249 26.13 -2.52 30.13
C GLY A 249 25.10 -2.41 29.00
N LEU A 250 23.88 -1.98 29.28
CA LEU A 250 22.78 -1.83 28.32
C LEU A 250 22.51 -0.34 27.95
N ALA A 251 23.59 0.42 27.78
CA ALA A 251 23.55 1.85 27.53
C ALA A 251 22.80 2.21 26.23
N ASP A 252 22.98 1.43 25.16
CA ASP A 252 22.34 1.68 23.86
C ASP A 252 20.81 1.58 23.96
N SER A 253 20.29 0.57 24.67
CA SER A 253 18.84 0.45 24.93
C SER A 253 18.33 1.62 25.78
N ALA A 254 19.04 1.99 26.83
CA ALA A 254 18.64 3.08 27.71
C ALA A 254 18.68 4.46 27.00
N ALA A 255 19.54 4.64 25.99
CA ALA A 255 19.62 5.88 25.21
C ALA A 255 18.40 6.11 24.31
N LEU A 256 17.66 5.06 23.95
CA LEU A 256 16.46 5.13 23.12
C LEU A 256 15.18 5.42 23.91
N VAL A 257 15.26 5.56 25.23
CA VAL A 257 14.12 5.92 26.09
C VAL A 257 14.23 7.39 26.47
N GLN A 258 13.21 8.20 26.14
CA GLN A 258 13.25 9.65 26.27
C GLN A 258 12.04 10.16 27.06
N PRO A 259 12.20 11.21 27.92
CA PRO A 259 11.07 11.84 28.59
C PRO A 259 10.27 12.68 27.59
N VAL A 260 8.94 12.73 27.78
CA VAL A 260 8.02 13.57 27.00
C VAL A 260 6.97 14.19 27.93
N ALA A 261 6.57 15.43 27.62
CA ALA A 261 5.54 16.13 28.40
C ALA A 261 4.33 16.49 27.52
N THR A 262 4.54 16.71 26.22
CA THR A 262 3.53 17.21 25.30
C THR A 262 3.37 16.28 24.09
N LEU A 263 2.21 16.37 23.42
CA LEU A 263 2.00 15.70 22.13
C LEU A 263 3.04 16.12 21.08
N ALA A 264 3.51 17.37 21.14
CA ALA A 264 4.56 17.86 20.23
C ALA A 264 5.89 17.12 20.47
N ASP A 265 6.25 16.80 21.73
CA ASP A 265 7.44 16.00 22.02
C ASP A 265 7.31 14.58 21.47
N VAL A 266 6.14 13.96 21.67
CA VAL A 266 5.84 12.62 21.14
C VAL A 266 5.95 12.60 19.63
N THR A 267 5.33 13.57 18.95
CA THR A 267 5.36 13.69 17.49
C THR A 267 6.79 13.90 16.98
N ARG A 268 7.58 14.77 17.63
CA ARG A 268 8.98 15.02 17.27
C ARG A 268 9.83 13.75 17.37
N TRP A 269 9.72 12.96 18.44
CA TRP A 269 10.45 11.71 18.57
C TRP A 269 9.98 10.66 17.59
N ARG A 270 8.66 10.53 17.38
CA ARG A 270 8.08 9.63 16.39
C ARG A 270 8.59 9.92 14.97
N GLU A 271 8.56 11.18 14.54
CA GLU A 271 9.09 11.62 13.24
C GLU A 271 10.61 11.41 13.14
N ARG A 272 11.34 11.70 14.20
CA ARG A 272 12.79 11.51 14.24
C ARG A 272 13.16 10.05 13.97
N TRP A 273 12.60 9.10 14.70
CA TRP A 273 12.89 7.67 14.52
C TRP A 273 12.30 7.09 13.22
N TYR A 274 11.28 7.72 12.68
CA TYR A 274 10.72 7.33 11.38
C TYR A 274 11.63 7.76 10.21
N ARG A 275 12.23 8.96 10.26
CA ARG A 275 12.97 9.59 9.16
C ARG A 275 14.49 9.57 9.29
N GLN A 276 15.03 9.25 10.45
CA GLN A 276 16.48 9.16 10.68
C GLN A 276 16.94 7.71 10.75
N ALA A 277 18.26 7.53 10.54
CA ALA A 277 18.88 6.23 10.62
C ALA A 277 18.76 5.60 12.01
N MET A 278 18.28 4.34 12.06
CA MET A 278 18.15 3.50 13.24
C MET A 278 18.95 2.21 13.04
N PRO A 279 19.39 1.53 14.11
CA PRO A 279 20.11 0.26 13.99
C PRO A 279 19.19 -0.95 13.72
N PHE A 280 17.88 -0.78 13.75
CA PHE A 280 16.85 -1.80 13.52
C PHE A 280 15.56 -1.17 13.00
N ALA A 281 14.68 -2.00 12.43
CA ALA A 281 13.35 -1.57 12.01
C ALA A 281 12.44 -1.32 13.22
N ALA A 282 11.60 -0.29 13.14
CA ALA A 282 10.58 0.03 14.13
C ALA A 282 9.24 0.28 13.44
N ASP A 283 8.14 -0.22 14.00
CA ASP A 283 6.80 -0.06 13.43
C ASP A 283 5.99 1.07 14.08
N GLY A 284 6.62 1.88 14.91
CA GLY A 284 6.01 2.99 15.65
C GLY A 284 6.81 3.40 16.88
N VAL A 285 6.08 3.93 17.84
CA VAL A 285 6.59 4.30 19.15
C VAL A 285 5.74 3.70 20.26
N VAL A 286 6.35 3.51 21.45
CA VAL A 286 5.66 3.12 22.67
C VAL A 286 5.73 4.29 23.63
N LEU A 287 4.57 4.72 24.11
CA LEU A 287 4.46 5.67 25.24
C LEU A 287 4.19 4.89 26.50
N ARG A 288 4.78 5.32 27.62
CA ARG A 288 4.58 4.69 28.92
C ARG A 288 4.71 5.67 30.07
N GLN A 289 4.06 5.35 31.17
CA GLN A 289 4.33 6.00 32.46
C GLN A 289 5.67 5.50 33.03
N GLY A 290 6.42 6.37 33.61
CA GLY A 290 7.66 6.03 34.31
C GLY A 290 7.39 5.13 35.50
N ARG A 291 6.47 5.54 36.40
CA ARG A 291 5.96 4.69 37.48
C ARG A 291 4.91 3.74 36.92
N ARG A 292 5.00 2.49 37.32
CA ARG A 292 4.08 1.42 36.91
C ARG A 292 3.83 0.45 38.05
N PRO A 293 2.75 -0.36 37.99
CA PRO A 293 2.51 -1.41 38.98
C PRO A 293 3.70 -2.37 39.09
N PRO A 294 3.97 -2.94 40.27
CA PRO A 294 5.01 -3.96 40.41
C PRO A 294 4.72 -5.16 39.53
N ALA A 295 5.79 -5.79 39.01
CA ALA A 295 5.72 -6.86 38.02
C ALA A 295 4.85 -8.07 38.45
N SER A 296 4.72 -8.30 39.76
CA SER A 296 3.84 -9.34 40.31
C SER A 296 2.35 -9.14 40.05
N ARG A 297 1.93 -7.91 39.68
CA ARG A 297 0.53 -7.57 39.31
C ARG A 297 0.27 -7.54 37.80
N TRP A 298 1.29 -7.80 36.98
CA TRP A 298 1.11 -7.76 35.53
C TRP A 298 0.28 -8.94 35.03
N GLN A 299 -0.47 -8.70 33.97
CA GLN A 299 -1.29 -9.69 33.29
C GLN A 299 -0.87 -9.80 31.82
N ALA A 300 -1.13 -10.95 31.21
CA ALA A 300 -0.89 -11.18 29.77
C ALA A 300 -1.92 -10.46 28.90
N ALA A 301 -2.14 -9.18 29.18
CA ALA A 301 -3.09 -8.30 28.50
C ALA A 301 -2.46 -6.90 28.33
N PRO A 302 -2.97 -6.07 27.41
CA PRO A 302 -2.51 -4.69 27.26
C PRO A 302 -2.70 -3.91 28.56
N PRO A 303 -1.62 -3.32 29.13
CA PRO A 303 -1.72 -2.54 30.35
C PRO A 303 -2.27 -1.13 30.07
N ASP A 304 -2.76 -0.46 31.09
CA ASP A 304 -3.20 0.93 31.00
C ASP A 304 -2.02 1.93 31.01
N TRP A 305 -0.89 1.55 31.57
CA TRP A 305 0.30 2.39 31.75
C TRP A 305 1.26 2.42 30.52
N ALA A 306 0.97 1.65 29.44
CA ALA A 306 1.76 1.68 28.22
C ALA A 306 0.88 1.44 26.98
N VAL A 307 1.15 2.21 25.92
CA VAL A 307 0.42 2.15 24.65
C VAL A 307 1.37 2.28 23.46
N ALA A 308 0.96 1.79 22.33
CA ALA A 308 1.69 1.93 21.06
C ALA A 308 0.98 2.90 20.10
N TRP A 309 1.78 3.72 19.42
CA TRP A 309 1.35 4.54 18.29
C TRP A 309 2.16 4.17 17.06
N LYS A 310 1.54 3.41 16.16
CA LYS A 310 2.24 2.90 14.97
C LYS A 310 2.53 4.00 13.94
N TYR A 311 3.53 3.75 13.11
CA TYR A 311 3.76 4.53 11.89
C TYR A 311 2.61 4.31 10.89
N PRO A 312 2.45 5.20 9.89
CA PRO A 312 1.54 4.93 8.77
C PRO A 312 1.84 3.56 8.17
N ALA A 313 0.79 2.83 7.83
CA ALA A 313 0.96 1.52 7.22
C ALA A 313 1.59 1.66 5.84
N ALA A 314 2.70 0.96 5.59
CA ALA A 314 3.33 0.90 4.28
C ALA A 314 2.45 0.13 3.27
N ARG A 315 1.49 -0.65 3.75
CA ARG A 315 0.52 -1.42 2.97
C ARG A 315 -0.87 -1.25 3.55
N ALA A 316 -1.86 -1.16 2.66
CA ALA A 316 -3.26 -1.12 3.04
C ALA A 316 -4.00 -2.33 2.48
N LEU A 317 -4.93 -2.84 3.29
CA LEU A 317 -5.89 -3.85 2.87
C LEU A 317 -7.10 -3.14 2.27
N ALA A 318 -7.35 -3.36 0.98
CA ALA A 318 -8.43 -2.71 0.25
C ALA A 318 -9.43 -3.72 -0.28
N THR A 319 -10.73 -3.34 -0.27
CA THR A 319 -11.80 -4.10 -0.93
C THR A 319 -11.86 -3.69 -2.38
N VAL A 320 -11.91 -4.66 -3.27
CA VAL A 320 -12.17 -4.43 -4.70
C VAL A 320 -13.67 -4.17 -4.89
N ARG A 321 -14.02 -2.99 -5.42
CA ARG A 321 -15.40 -2.60 -5.78
C ARG A 321 -15.75 -2.93 -7.21
N GLY A 322 -14.76 -2.82 -8.11
CA GLY A 322 -14.93 -3.02 -9.54
C GLY A 322 -13.63 -3.30 -10.25
N VAL A 323 -13.75 -3.79 -11.48
CA VAL A 323 -12.64 -4.02 -12.41
C VAL A 323 -12.92 -3.25 -13.68
N ASP A 324 -12.06 -2.29 -14.01
CA ASP A 324 -12.17 -1.44 -15.19
C ASP A 324 -11.15 -1.88 -16.24
N PHE A 325 -11.64 -2.20 -17.44
CA PHE A 325 -10.82 -2.59 -18.58
C PHE A 325 -10.72 -1.43 -19.54
N ARG A 326 -9.50 -1.07 -19.92
CA ARG A 326 -9.23 0.03 -20.84
C ARG A 326 -8.41 -0.44 -22.02
N THR A 327 -9.00 -0.41 -23.21
CA THR A 327 -8.29 -0.73 -24.45
C THR A 327 -7.57 0.52 -24.94
N GLY A 328 -6.27 0.43 -25.05
CA GLY A 328 -5.42 1.48 -25.61
C GLY A 328 -5.43 1.47 -27.14
N ARG A 329 -4.89 2.53 -27.78
CA ARG A 329 -4.80 2.66 -29.24
C ARG A 329 -4.11 1.51 -29.99
N SER A 330 -3.33 0.70 -29.29
CA SER A 330 -2.62 -0.47 -29.84
C SER A 330 -3.34 -1.79 -29.59
N GLY A 331 -4.61 -1.79 -29.18
CA GLY A 331 -5.37 -2.98 -28.81
C GLY A 331 -5.01 -3.59 -27.45
N ARG A 332 -3.97 -3.09 -26.78
CA ARG A 332 -3.59 -3.60 -25.44
C ARG A 332 -4.62 -3.19 -24.41
N VAL A 333 -5.13 -4.19 -23.69
CA VAL A 333 -6.03 -3.99 -22.56
C VAL A 333 -5.21 -3.81 -21.28
N SER A 334 -5.40 -2.69 -20.63
CA SER A 334 -4.94 -2.43 -19.26
C SER A 334 -6.08 -2.62 -18.28
N VAL A 335 -5.77 -3.14 -17.10
CA VAL A 335 -6.76 -3.43 -16.06
C VAL A 335 -6.48 -2.56 -14.84
N VAL A 336 -7.52 -1.92 -14.34
CA VAL A 336 -7.50 -1.07 -13.14
C VAL A 336 -8.56 -1.57 -12.18
N LEU A 337 -8.18 -1.84 -10.94
CA LEU A 337 -9.13 -2.13 -9.87
C LEU A 337 -9.66 -0.82 -9.28
N GLU A 338 -10.95 -0.74 -9.10
CA GLU A 338 -11.61 0.26 -8.28
C GLU A 338 -11.73 -0.28 -6.86
N LEU A 339 -11.28 0.50 -5.89
CA LEU A 339 -11.18 0.08 -4.50
C LEU A 339 -12.13 0.89 -3.61
N GLU A 340 -12.58 0.30 -2.52
CA GLU A 340 -12.99 1.09 -1.39
C GLU A 340 -11.80 1.97 -0.98
N PRO A 341 -12.05 3.27 -0.71
CA PRO A 341 -10.95 4.18 -0.43
C PRO A 341 -10.14 3.75 0.78
N VAL A 342 -8.83 3.60 0.62
CA VAL A 342 -7.90 3.30 1.71
C VAL A 342 -6.86 4.40 1.84
N GLN A 343 -6.38 4.60 3.06
CA GLN A 343 -5.31 5.56 3.34
C GLN A 343 -3.95 4.84 3.30
N LEU A 344 -3.05 5.34 2.46
CA LEU A 344 -1.65 4.95 2.40
C LEU A 344 -0.80 6.20 2.61
N ASP A 345 -0.16 6.32 3.75
CA ASP A 345 0.52 7.54 4.18
C ASP A 345 -0.43 8.75 4.11
N ASP A 346 -0.10 9.79 3.37
CA ASP A 346 -0.94 10.97 3.13
C ASP A 346 -1.87 10.84 1.90
N HIS A 347 -1.81 9.69 1.19
CA HIS A 347 -2.55 9.45 -0.05
C HIS A 347 -3.82 8.63 0.18
N ARG A 348 -4.95 9.12 -0.34
CA ARG A 348 -6.20 8.36 -0.44
C ARG A 348 -6.22 7.59 -1.75
N VAL A 349 -6.08 6.27 -1.67
CA VAL A 349 -6.04 5.37 -2.82
C VAL A 349 -7.44 4.78 -3.07
N GLN A 350 -7.94 4.95 -4.29
CA GLN A 350 -9.24 4.43 -4.75
C GLN A 350 -9.10 3.58 -6.00
N ARG A 351 -7.94 3.60 -6.64
CA ARG A 351 -7.69 2.88 -7.89
C ARG A 351 -6.26 2.37 -7.91
N VAL A 352 -6.08 1.15 -8.40
CA VAL A 352 -4.75 0.57 -8.58
C VAL A 352 -4.66 -0.20 -9.90
N SER A 353 -3.55 -0.02 -10.62
CA SER A 353 -3.33 -0.75 -11.87
C SER A 353 -2.87 -2.18 -11.59
N VAL A 354 -3.54 -3.13 -12.21
CA VAL A 354 -3.07 -4.53 -12.31
C VAL A 354 -2.03 -4.68 -13.43
N GLY A 355 -2.10 -3.79 -14.42
CA GLY A 355 -1.27 -3.84 -15.63
C GLY A 355 -1.99 -4.51 -16.81
N SER A 356 -1.65 -5.72 -17.17
CA SER A 356 -2.20 -6.41 -18.35
C SER A 356 -3.41 -7.31 -18.02
N LEU A 357 -4.26 -7.57 -19.04
CA LEU A 357 -5.34 -8.54 -18.96
C LEU A 357 -4.83 -9.95 -18.58
N THR A 358 -3.67 -10.36 -19.10
CA THR A 358 -3.04 -11.64 -18.77
C THR A 358 -2.73 -11.73 -17.27
N ARG A 359 -2.12 -10.68 -16.69
CA ARG A 359 -1.84 -10.65 -15.26
C ARG A 359 -3.11 -10.67 -14.43
N TRP A 360 -4.15 -9.93 -14.86
CA TRP A 360 -5.43 -9.96 -14.15
C TRP A 360 -6.07 -11.36 -14.16
N ARG A 361 -6.05 -12.05 -15.32
CA ARG A 361 -6.54 -13.45 -15.42
C ARG A 361 -5.76 -14.39 -14.49
N GLN A 362 -4.43 -14.22 -14.37
CA GLN A 362 -3.60 -15.02 -13.46
C GLN A 362 -3.94 -14.74 -11.99
N LEU A 363 -4.18 -13.50 -11.62
CA LEU A 363 -4.56 -13.12 -10.25
C LEU A 363 -6.01 -13.46 -9.94
N ASP A 364 -6.89 -13.56 -10.94
CA ASP A 364 -8.33 -13.79 -10.81
C ASP A 364 -8.98 -12.88 -9.75
N VAL A 365 -8.69 -11.57 -9.82
CA VAL A 365 -9.25 -10.59 -8.89
C VAL A 365 -10.64 -10.17 -9.34
N ARG A 366 -11.61 -10.17 -8.40
CA ARG A 366 -13.01 -9.82 -8.65
C ARG A 366 -13.55 -8.87 -7.58
N PRO A 367 -14.68 -8.21 -7.82
CA PRO A 367 -15.36 -7.43 -6.80
C PRO A 367 -15.63 -8.26 -5.54
N GLY A 368 -15.43 -7.66 -4.37
CA GLY A 368 -15.51 -8.30 -3.07
C GLY A 368 -14.18 -8.84 -2.54
N ASP A 369 -13.22 -9.16 -3.40
CA ASP A 369 -11.90 -9.64 -2.97
C ASP A 369 -11.14 -8.56 -2.17
N ARG A 370 -10.26 -9.01 -1.29
CA ARG A 370 -9.36 -8.15 -0.51
C ARG A 370 -7.96 -8.23 -1.08
N VAL A 371 -7.41 -7.07 -1.38
CA VAL A 371 -6.08 -6.93 -1.97
C VAL A 371 -5.17 -6.09 -1.08
N SER A 372 -3.89 -6.42 -1.08
CA SER A 372 -2.85 -5.60 -0.48
C SER A 372 -2.36 -4.58 -1.50
N VAL A 373 -2.34 -3.32 -1.10
CA VAL A 373 -1.83 -2.22 -1.92
C VAL A 373 -0.75 -1.45 -1.17
N SER A 374 0.26 -1.01 -1.88
CA SER A 374 1.37 -0.17 -1.38
C SER A 374 1.63 1.00 -2.34
N LEU A 375 2.57 1.87 -1.98
CA LEU A 375 3.06 2.91 -2.89
C LEU A 375 4.41 2.48 -3.48
N ALA A 376 4.52 2.48 -4.81
CA ALA A 376 5.80 2.41 -5.49
C ALA A 376 6.46 3.80 -5.49
N GLY A 377 7.63 3.90 -4.90
CA GLY A 377 8.16 5.20 -4.51
C GLY A 377 7.26 5.85 -3.45
N LEU A 378 6.93 7.13 -3.61
CA LEU A 378 6.12 7.87 -2.64
C LEU A 378 4.68 8.13 -3.11
N THR A 379 4.33 7.82 -4.37
CA THR A 379 3.09 8.35 -4.96
C THR A 379 2.27 7.38 -5.81
N ILE A 380 2.85 6.30 -6.33
CA ILE A 380 2.18 5.44 -7.32
C ILE A 380 1.59 4.21 -6.63
N PRO A 381 0.24 4.07 -6.57
CA PRO A 381 -0.38 2.87 -6.03
C PRO A 381 0.02 1.61 -6.79
N ARG A 382 0.42 0.58 -6.07
CA ARG A 382 0.82 -0.73 -6.59
C ARG A 382 0.00 -1.82 -5.94
N LEU A 383 -0.54 -2.74 -6.75
CA LEU A 383 -1.13 -3.98 -6.28
C LEU A 383 0.01 -4.95 -5.90
N ASP A 384 0.06 -5.33 -4.65
CA ASP A 384 1.06 -6.29 -4.15
C ASP A 384 0.54 -7.72 -4.30
N ASP A 385 -0.63 -8.03 -3.72
CA ASP A 385 -1.19 -9.39 -3.73
C ASP A 385 -2.69 -9.41 -3.50
N VAL A 386 -3.32 -10.56 -3.75
CA VAL A 386 -4.70 -10.90 -3.36
C VAL A 386 -4.66 -11.60 -2.02
N VAL A 387 -5.03 -10.87 -0.96
CA VAL A 387 -4.91 -11.36 0.42
C VAL A 387 -5.95 -12.43 0.73
N TRP A 388 -7.22 -12.18 0.36
CA TRP A 388 -8.26 -13.23 0.36
C TRP A 388 -9.38 -12.90 -0.62
N ARG A 389 -10.12 -13.94 -0.98
CA ARG A 389 -11.23 -13.88 -1.91
C ARG A 389 -12.55 -13.87 -1.15
N SER A 390 -13.52 -13.07 -1.62
CA SER A 390 -14.88 -13.08 -1.08
C SER A 390 -15.55 -14.44 -1.29
N SER A 391 -16.44 -14.80 -0.39
CA SER A 391 -17.26 -16.00 -0.55
C SER A 391 -18.25 -15.89 -1.72
N GLU A 392 -18.70 -14.66 -2.02
CA GLU A 392 -19.55 -14.35 -3.17
C GLU A 392 -18.74 -13.51 -4.16
N ARG A 393 -18.43 -14.12 -5.30
CA ARG A 393 -17.61 -13.50 -6.34
C ARG A 393 -18.43 -13.30 -7.62
N ALA A 394 -18.72 -12.06 -7.96
CA ALA A 394 -19.37 -11.73 -9.22
C ALA A 394 -18.52 -12.14 -10.43
N VAL A 395 -19.16 -12.61 -11.47
CA VAL A 395 -18.51 -12.82 -12.76
C VAL A 395 -18.15 -11.44 -13.32
N VAL A 396 -16.91 -11.31 -13.80
CA VAL A 396 -16.43 -10.10 -14.45
C VAL A 396 -16.31 -10.38 -15.94
N ASP A 397 -17.09 -9.67 -16.74
CA ASP A 397 -17.05 -9.76 -18.18
C ASP A 397 -15.80 -9.03 -18.70
N ALA A 398 -14.80 -9.79 -19.11
CA ALA A 398 -13.53 -9.27 -19.58
C ALA A 398 -13.50 -9.21 -21.11
N PRO A 399 -12.98 -8.12 -21.68
CA PRO A 399 -12.89 -8.01 -23.13
C PRO A 399 -12.01 -9.11 -23.71
N THR A 400 -12.34 -9.53 -24.92
CA THR A 400 -11.46 -10.38 -25.72
C THR A 400 -10.22 -9.58 -26.14
N ALA A 401 -9.08 -10.25 -26.28
CA ALA A 401 -7.82 -9.62 -26.69
C ALA A 401 -7.60 -9.69 -28.21
N ASP A 402 -8.68 -9.58 -28.99
CA ASP A 402 -8.69 -9.89 -30.41
C ASP A 402 -8.19 -8.73 -31.32
N HIS A 403 -7.91 -7.59 -30.71
CA HIS A 403 -7.46 -6.40 -31.42
C HIS A 403 -5.97 -6.13 -31.18
N ASP A 404 -5.32 -5.67 -32.24
CA ASP A 404 -3.90 -5.31 -32.27
C ASP A 404 -3.66 -3.82 -32.63
N ALA A 405 -2.41 -3.47 -32.89
CA ALA A 405 -2.05 -2.11 -33.27
C ALA A 405 -2.57 -1.67 -34.66
N LEU A 406 -3.07 -2.59 -35.47
CA LEU A 406 -3.59 -2.30 -36.80
C LEU A 406 -5.12 -2.45 -36.90
N SER A 407 -5.79 -2.76 -35.79
CA SER A 407 -7.24 -2.89 -35.71
C SER A 407 -7.92 -1.57 -35.38
N CYS A 408 -9.25 -1.52 -35.51
CA CYS A 408 -10.12 -0.45 -35.00
C CYS A 408 -9.80 0.96 -35.54
N TRP A 409 -9.78 1.10 -36.83
CA TRP A 409 -9.71 2.40 -37.53
C TRP A 409 -11.09 3.06 -37.69
N HIS A 410 -12.16 2.32 -37.38
CA HIS A 410 -13.56 2.71 -37.41
C HIS A 410 -14.26 2.33 -36.10
N PRO A 411 -15.32 3.05 -35.68
CA PRO A 411 -16.08 2.79 -34.45
C PRO A 411 -17.12 1.66 -34.62
N VAL A 412 -16.69 0.50 -35.09
CA VAL A 412 -17.56 -0.68 -35.21
C VAL A 412 -17.70 -1.39 -33.86
N PRO A 413 -18.75 -2.24 -33.66
CA PRO A 413 -18.95 -2.97 -32.41
C PRO A 413 -17.69 -3.69 -31.94
N GLY A 414 -17.29 -3.46 -30.68
CA GLY A 414 -16.07 -3.98 -30.07
C GLY A 414 -14.81 -3.12 -30.29
N CYS A 415 -14.85 -2.15 -31.19
CA CYS A 415 -13.74 -1.26 -31.53
C CYS A 415 -13.80 0.12 -30.82
N GLU A 416 -14.89 0.45 -30.18
CA GLU A 416 -15.20 1.81 -29.71
C GLU A 416 -14.08 2.39 -28.80
N GLN A 417 -13.60 1.60 -27.85
CA GLN A 417 -12.55 2.05 -26.94
C GLN A 417 -11.21 2.28 -27.63
N GLN A 418 -10.81 1.36 -28.52
CA GLN A 418 -9.54 1.50 -29.25
C GLN A 418 -9.60 2.65 -30.25
N PHE A 419 -10.70 2.80 -30.99
CA PHE A 419 -10.93 3.91 -31.91
C PHE A 419 -10.87 5.25 -31.17
N ARG A 420 -11.59 5.38 -30.06
CA ARG A 420 -11.51 6.57 -29.22
C ARG A 420 -10.08 6.83 -28.74
N ALA A 421 -9.35 5.80 -28.30
CA ALA A 421 -7.96 5.93 -27.85
C ALA A 421 -7.03 6.40 -28.98
N ARG A 422 -7.31 6.03 -30.25
CA ARG A 422 -6.60 6.56 -31.42
C ARG A 422 -6.87 8.05 -31.62
N LEU A 423 -8.13 8.50 -31.54
CA LEU A 423 -8.49 9.92 -31.63
C LEU A 423 -7.87 10.76 -30.51
N VAL A 424 -7.90 10.25 -29.27
CA VAL A 424 -7.27 10.93 -28.13
C VAL A 424 -5.75 11.06 -28.32
N TRP A 425 -5.09 10.05 -28.86
CA TRP A 425 -3.68 10.12 -29.20
C TRP A 425 -3.42 11.11 -30.36
N LEU A 426 -4.21 11.02 -31.43
CA LEU A 426 -4.09 11.85 -32.64
C LEU A 426 -4.20 13.34 -32.29
N GLY A 427 -5.21 13.73 -31.52
CA GLY A 427 -5.44 15.11 -31.11
C GLY A 427 -4.62 15.58 -29.91
N GLY A 428 -3.91 14.68 -29.21
CA GLY A 428 -3.15 14.98 -28.01
C GLY A 428 -1.77 15.58 -28.28
N ARG A 429 -1.08 16.02 -27.19
CA ARG A 429 0.24 16.69 -27.24
C ARG A 429 1.32 15.93 -28.02
N ARG A 430 1.26 14.61 -28.05
CA ARG A 430 2.20 13.73 -28.78
C ARG A 430 1.82 13.51 -30.26
N GLY A 431 0.63 13.89 -30.62
CA GLY A 431 0.12 13.93 -31.98
C GLY A 431 0.03 15.37 -32.49
N LEU A 432 -1.14 15.79 -32.95
CA LEU A 432 -1.37 17.10 -33.57
C LEU A 432 -1.53 18.25 -32.57
N ASP A 433 -1.68 17.97 -31.26
CA ASP A 433 -1.93 18.95 -30.19
C ASP A 433 -3.08 19.90 -30.54
N ILE A 434 -4.23 19.34 -30.83
CA ILE A 434 -5.40 20.09 -31.28
C ILE A 434 -6.00 20.87 -30.10
N ASP A 435 -5.94 22.18 -30.17
CA ASP A 435 -6.41 23.05 -29.09
C ASP A 435 -7.91 22.86 -28.79
N GLY A 436 -8.27 22.79 -27.50
CA GLY A 436 -9.63 22.61 -27.03
C GLY A 436 -10.22 21.20 -27.26
N VAL A 437 -9.47 20.25 -27.82
CA VAL A 437 -9.94 18.89 -28.18
C VAL A 437 -9.38 17.84 -27.24
N GLY A 438 -10.12 17.51 -26.20
CA GLY A 438 -9.80 16.42 -25.26
C GLY A 438 -10.65 15.17 -25.50
N ALA A 439 -10.47 14.17 -24.63
CA ALA A 439 -11.19 12.89 -24.69
C ALA A 439 -12.73 13.06 -24.65
N GLY A 440 -13.23 14.09 -23.96
CA GLY A 440 -14.66 14.39 -23.91
C GLY A 440 -15.23 14.83 -25.26
N ILE A 441 -14.53 15.71 -25.98
CA ILE A 441 -14.96 16.14 -27.32
C ILE A 441 -14.97 14.97 -28.28
N TRP A 442 -13.93 14.13 -28.29
CA TRP A 442 -13.92 12.95 -29.13
C TRP A 442 -15.09 12.01 -28.83
N GLN A 443 -15.45 11.83 -27.54
CA GLN A 443 -16.59 11.01 -27.17
C GLN A 443 -17.90 11.61 -27.70
N GLN A 444 -18.13 12.92 -27.51
CA GLN A 444 -19.33 13.60 -28.02
C GLN A 444 -19.48 13.47 -29.54
N LEU A 445 -18.38 13.59 -30.28
CA LEU A 445 -18.37 13.43 -31.75
C LEU A 445 -18.67 11.97 -32.18
N ILE A 446 -18.17 10.99 -31.44
CA ILE A 446 -18.46 9.57 -31.69
C ILE A 446 -19.94 9.27 -31.40
N ASP A 447 -20.44 9.71 -30.24
CA ASP A 447 -21.82 9.48 -29.81
C ASP A 447 -22.85 10.14 -30.75
N ALA A 448 -22.48 11.28 -31.33
CA ALA A 448 -23.27 11.94 -32.39
C ALA A 448 -23.17 11.27 -33.75
N GLY A 449 -22.40 10.19 -33.90
CA GLY A 449 -22.23 9.49 -35.21
C GLY A 449 -21.45 10.28 -36.26
N LEU A 450 -20.76 11.35 -35.87
CA LEU A 450 -20.06 12.25 -36.81
C LEU A 450 -18.68 11.75 -37.21
N LEU A 451 -18.19 10.67 -36.61
CA LEU A 451 -16.85 10.11 -36.85
C LEU A 451 -16.91 8.65 -37.36
N PRO A 452 -17.36 8.38 -38.59
CA PRO A 452 -17.32 7.02 -39.15
C PRO A 452 -15.88 6.51 -39.37
N GLY A 453 -14.87 7.38 -39.35
CA GLY A 453 -13.46 7.02 -39.45
C GLY A 453 -12.54 8.05 -38.79
N LEU A 454 -11.24 7.71 -38.73
CA LEU A 454 -10.24 8.42 -37.93
C LEU A 454 -10.01 9.89 -38.34
N LEU A 455 -10.27 10.25 -39.61
CA LEU A 455 -10.02 11.60 -40.15
C LEU A 455 -11.30 12.38 -40.51
N ASP A 456 -12.50 11.89 -40.17
CA ASP A 456 -13.75 12.54 -40.59
C ASP A 456 -14.02 13.88 -39.87
N TRP A 457 -13.41 14.08 -38.71
CA TRP A 457 -13.42 15.37 -38.01
C TRP A 457 -12.87 16.53 -38.85
N MET A 458 -11.98 16.25 -39.82
CA MET A 458 -11.41 17.29 -40.71
C MET A 458 -12.43 17.92 -41.68
N ARG A 459 -13.62 17.33 -41.83
CA ARG A 459 -14.69 17.77 -42.70
C ARG A 459 -15.92 18.31 -41.96
N LEU A 460 -15.90 18.29 -40.63
CA LEU A 460 -17.01 18.77 -39.83
C LEU A 460 -17.19 20.29 -40.01
N THR A 461 -18.43 20.70 -40.20
CA THR A 461 -18.80 22.12 -40.28
C THR A 461 -19.17 22.69 -38.92
N PRO A 462 -19.08 24.02 -38.73
CA PRO A 462 -19.54 24.66 -37.50
C PRO A 462 -21.01 24.34 -37.17
N THR A 463 -21.86 24.15 -38.15
CA THR A 463 -23.26 23.79 -37.94
C THR A 463 -23.40 22.37 -37.37
N GLN A 464 -22.65 21.40 -37.88
CA GLN A 464 -22.63 20.04 -37.34
C GLN A 464 -22.05 19.99 -35.96
N LEU A 465 -20.98 20.76 -35.67
CA LEU A 465 -20.41 20.87 -34.33
C LEU A 465 -21.38 21.50 -33.34
N ALA A 466 -22.11 22.53 -33.75
CA ALA A 466 -23.09 23.24 -32.91
C ALA A 466 -24.38 22.41 -32.66
N SER A 467 -24.63 21.33 -33.42
CA SER A 467 -25.77 20.44 -33.18
C SER A 467 -25.54 19.45 -32.02
N ILE A 468 -24.33 19.41 -31.47
CA ILE A 468 -23.98 18.54 -30.35
C ILE A 468 -24.31 19.20 -29.03
N ASP A 469 -25.00 18.48 -28.14
CA ASP A 469 -25.33 18.98 -26.81
C ASP A 469 -24.08 19.42 -26.03
N GLY A 470 -24.12 20.66 -25.51
CA GLY A 470 -22.99 21.26 -24.77
C GLY A 470 -21.91 21.91 -25.65
N ILE A 471 -22.10 21.94 -26.99
CA ILE A 471 -21.24 22.68 -27.91
C ILE A 471 -22.03 23.85 -28.52
N GLY A 472 -21.93 25.02 -27.90
CA GLY A 472 -22.55 26.25 -28.46
C GLY A 472 -21.77 26.78 -29.68
N ALA A 473 -22.41 27.74 -30.42
CA ALA A 473 -21.87 28.29 -31.67
C ALA A 473 -20.42 28.82 -31.56
N GLN A 474 -20.07 29.48 -30.45
CA GLN A 474 -18.72 30.00 -30.23
C GLN A 474 -17.68 28.87 -30.13
N ARG A 475 -18.01 27.82 -29.39
CA ARG A 475 -17.14 26.65 -29.23
C ARG A 475 -17.02 25.86 -30.54
N ALA A 476 -18.13 25.71 -31.28
CA ALA A 476 -18.14 25.09 -32.60
C ALA A 476 -17.20 25.82 -33.58
N ALA A 477 -17.26 27.14 -33.62
CA ALA A 477 -16.36 27.96 -34.45
C ALA A 477 -14.88 27.86 -33.98
N ALA A 478 -14.61 27.71 -32.69
CA ALA A 478 -13.27 27.50 -32.18
C ALA A 478 -12.71 26.12 -32.58
N LEU A 479 -13.52 25.07 -32.46
CA LEU A 479 -13.16 23.70 -32.88
C LEU A 479 -12.90 23.63 -34.40
N ASP A 480 -13.74 24.26 -35.23
CA ASP A 480 -13.56 24.33 -36.68
C ASP A 480 -12.19 24.94 -37.04
N ARG A 481 -11.86 26.11 -36.42
CA ARG A 481 -10.53 26.73 -36.63
C ARG A 481 -9.39 25.83 -36.17
N ALA A 482 -9.54 25.16 -35.01
CA ALA A 482 -8.54 24.23 -34.49
C ALA A 482 -8.32 23.06 -35.46
N PHE A 483 -9.42 22.47 -35.97
CA PHE A 483 -9.36 21.40 -36.95
C PHE A 483 -8.72 21.87 -38.27
N ALA A 484 -9.13 23.02 -38.78
CA ALA A 484 -8.56 23.57 -40.02
C ALA A 484 -7.05 23.85 -39.88
N SER A 485 -6.58 24.28 -38.71
CA SER A 485 -5.17 24.56 -38.47
C SER A 485 -4.25 23.34 -38.58
N THR A 486 -4.79 22.13 -38.33
CA THR A 486 -4.02 20.87 -38.40
C THR A 486 -3.45 20.57 -39.78
N ARG A 487 -4.10 21.01 -40.84
CA ARG A 487 -3.62 20.81 -42.21
C ARG A 487 -2.25 21.43 -42.46
N ARG A 488 -1.89 22.46 -41.71
CA ARG A 488 -0.58 23.15 -41.78
C ARG A 488 0.48 22.55 -40.88
N GLN A 489 0.13 21.54 -40.11
CA GLN A 489 1.11 20.85 -39.26
C GLN A 489 2.13 20.11 -40.14
N PRO A 490 3.40 20.05 -39.74
CA PRO A 490 4.45 19.39 -40.51
C PRO A 490 4.26 17.86 -40.54
N PHE A 491 4.85 17.23 -41.53
CA PHE A 491 4.74 15.79 -41.79
C PHE A 491 5.06 14.91 -40.57
N ASP A 492 6.12 15.24 -39.84
CA ASP A 492 6.52 14.49 -38.62
C ASP A 492 5.45 14.50 -37.53
N ARG A 493 4.71 15.61 -37.39
CA ARG A 493 3.58 15.70 -36.44
C ARG A 493 2.42 14.82 -36.86
N TRP A 494 2.06 14.83 -38.13
CA TRP A 494 1.04 13.93 -38.66
C TRP A 494 1.45 12.46 -38.58
N LEU A 495 2.72 12.18 -38.88
CA LEU A 495 3.26 10.81 -38.75
C LEU A 495 3.18 10.34 -37.28
N ALA A 496 3.57 11.18 -36.32
CA ALA A 496 3.42 10.88 -34.91
C ALA A 496 1.94 10.67 -34.48
N ALA A 497 1.02 11.43 -35.11
CA ALA A 497 -0.41 11.32 -34.86
C ALA A 497 -1.01 9.98 -35.35
N LEU A 498 -0.53 9.46 -36.45
CA LEU A 498 -0.90 8.13 -36.95
C LEU A 498 -0.29 6.98 -36.14
N ALA A 499 0.69 7.31 -35.28
CA ALA A 499 1.30 6.42 -34.30
C ALA A 499 1.92 5.12 -34.88
N PRO A 500 2.82 5.21 -35.85
CA PRO A 500 3.57 4.04 -36.30
C PRO A 500 4.36 3.41 -35.15
N PRO A 501 4.80 2.15 -35.29
CA PRO A 501 5.79 1.58 -34.36
C PRO A 501 7.03 2.49 -34.30
N PRO A 502 7.76 2.51 -33.15
CA PRO A 502 8.96 3.36 -33.02
C PRO A 502 9.94 3.16 -34.18
N MET A 503 10.28 4.25 -34.87
CA MET A 503 11.08 4.22 -36.10
C MET A 503 12.59 4.43 -35.88
N GLY A 504 13.06 4.43 -34.62
CA GLY A 504 14.47 4.70 -34.29
C GLY A 504 14.88 6.11 -34.76
N GLN A 505 16.02 6.19 -35.43
CA GLN A 505 16.52 7.44 -35.99
C GLN A 505 16.10 7.61 -37.48
N ALA A 506 15.07 6.89 -37.97
CA ALA A 506 14.59 7.04 -39.32
C ALA A 506 14.06 8.46 -39.54
N THR A 507 14.64 9.13 -40.51
CA THR A 507 14.16 10.42 -41.04
C THR A 507 13.53 10.20 -42.42
N ALA A 508 12.42 10.85 -42.69
CA ALA A 508 11.84 10.96 -44.02
C ALA A 508 11.03 12.26 -44.09
N GLN A 509 10.98 12.82 -45.28
CA GLN A 509 10.23 14.05 -45.53
C GLN A 509 8.82 13.78 -46.08
N ASP A 510 8.57 12.53 -46.49
CA ASP A 510 7.31 12.13 -47.08
C ASP A 510 6.92 10.67 -46.78
N TRP A 511 5.62 10.40 -46.96
CA TRP A 511 5.00 9.09 -46.76
C TRP A 511 5.51 8.03 -47.74
N ALA A 512 5.69 8.39 -49.01
CA ALA A 512 6.06 7.45 -50.08
C ALA A 512 7.43 6.82 -49.76
N THR A 513 8.39 7.62 -49.31
CA THR A 513 9.72 7.15 -48.89
C THR A 513 9.63 6.12 -47.76
N LEU A 514 8.77 6.35 -46.75
CA LEU A 514 8.60 5.42 -45.63
C LEU A 514 7.88 4.14 -46.05
N ALA A 515 6.82 4.27 -46.86
CA ALA A 515 6.00 3.16 -47.29
C ALA A 515 6.74 2.22 -48.25
N ALA A 516 7.70 2.75 -49.04
CA ALA A 516 8.52 1.98 -49.96
C ALA A 516 9.60 1.13 -49.28
N ARG A 517 9.96 1.42 -47.99
CA ARG A 517 11.02 0.68 -47.29
C ARG A 517 10.67 -0.80 -47.08
N SER A 518 11.60 -1.65 -47.50
CA SER A 518 11.53 -3.09 -47.23
C SER A 518 11.87 -3.38 -45.75
N ARG A 519 11.63 -4.63 -45.33
CA ARG A 519 12.05 -5.07 -43.97
C ARG A 519 13.56 -4.93 -43.78
N ALA A 520 14.36 -5.22 -44.81
CA ALA A 520 15.81 -5.09 -44.77
C ALA A 520 16.25 -3.62 -44.63
N ASP A 521 15.54 -2.68 -45.29
CA ASP A 521 15.83 -1.25 -45.17
C ASP A 521 15.54 -0.76 -43.73
N TRP A 522 14.47 -1.20 -43.12
CA TRP A 522 14.17 -0.88 -41.71
C TRP A 522 15.23 -1.44 -40.76
N GLN A 523 15.75 -2.66 -41.00
CA GLN A 523 16.76 -3.28 -40.16
C GLN A 523 18.13 -2.60 -40.23
N ARG A 524 18.45 -1.83 -41.28
CA ARG A 524 19.70 -1.07 -41.38
C ARG A 524 19.72 0.17 -40.48
N ILE A 525 18.58 0.54 -39.92
CA ILE A 525 18.47 1.70 -39.04
C ILE A 525 18.80 1.30 -37.61
N ASP A 526 19.69 2.04 -36.99
CA ASP A 526 20.11 1.77 -35.62
C ASP A 526 18.94 1.70 -34.63
N GLY A 527 18.96 0.66 -33.80
CA GLY A 527 17.92 0.38 -32.82
C GLY A 527 16.66 -0.28 -33.40
N ILE A 528 16.62 -0.67 -34.68
CA ILE A 528 15.51 -1.41 -35.28
C ILE A 528 15.88 -2.87 -35.50
N GLY A 529 15.53 -3.75 -34.56
CA GLY A 529 15.65 -5.20 -34.70
C GLY A 529 14.51 -5.80 -35.55
N ASP A 530 14.62 -7.08 -35.88
CA ASP A 530 13.72 -7.83 -36.76
C ASP A 530 12.23 -7.67 -36.45
N THR A 531 11.85 -7.84 -35.20
CA THR A 531 10.44 -7.72 -34.77
C THR A 531 9.87 -6.32 -35.02
N ARG A 532 10.68 -5.28 -34.82
CA ARG A 532 10.25 -3.89 -35.06
C ARG A 532 10.17 -3.60 -36.54
N ALA A 533 11.12 -4.08 -37.37
CA ALA A 533 11.12 -3.95 -38.81
C ALA A 533 9.88 -4.62 -39.44
N LYS A 534 9.52 -5.82 -38.96
CA LYS A 534 8.27 -6.51 -39.38
C LYS A 534 7.03 -5.67 -39.06
N ARG A 535 6.94 -5.09 -37.84
CA ARG A 535 5.79 -4.26 -37.45
C ARG A 535 5.70 -2.96 -38.26
N LEU A 536 6.84 -2.31 -38.52
CA LEU A 536 6.89 -1.11 -39.37
C LEU A 536 6.42 -1.43 -40.81
N ARG A 537 6.93 -2.49 -41.39
CA ARG A 537 6.51 -2.93 -42.71
C ARG A 537 5.01 -3.24 -42.75
N ALA A 538 4.48 -3.94 -41.73
CA ALA A 538 3.05 -4.24 -41.62
C ALA A 538 2.21 -2.96 -41.49
N PHE A 539 2.66 -1.98 -40.71
CA PHE A 539 1.96 -0.70 -40.54
C PHE A 539 1.84 0.05 -41.87
N PHE A 540 2.95 0.28 -42.58
CA PHE A 540 2.94 1.01 -43.82
C PHE A 540 2.28 0.24 -45.00
N ALA A 541 2.16 -1.07 -44.89
CA ALA A 541 1.46 -1.91 -45.87
C ALA A 541 -0.03 -2.14 -45.54
N ASN A 542 -0.49 -1.70 -44.36
CA ASN A 542 -1.88 -1.90 -43.95
C ASN A 542 -2.84 -1.07 -44.83
N PRO A 543 -3.89 -1.66 -45.42
CA PRO A 543 -4.80 -0.95 -46.32
C PRO A 543 -5.49 0.26 -45.69
N GLU A 544 -5.90 0.17 -44.44
CA GLU A 544 -6.54 1.28 -43.70
C GLU A 544 -5.57 2.45 -43.53
N VAL A 545 -4.31 2.14 -43.16
CA VAL A 545 -3.28 3.17 -42.95
C VAL A 545 -2.92 3.84 -44.26
N GLN A 546 -2.86 3.09 -45.36
CA GLN A 546 -2.66 3.65 -46.73
C GLN A 546 -3.84 4.52 -47.15
N ALA A 547 -5.08 4.10 -46.87
CA ALA A 547 -6.26 4.91 -47.16
C ALA A 547 -6.25 6.24 -46.37
N LEU A 548 -5.77 6.24 -45.11
CA LEU A 548 -5.57 7.46 -44.35
C LEU A 548 -4.53 8.38 -45.00
N ALA A 549 -3.41 7.83 -45.51
CA ALA A 549 -2.40 8.62 -46.20
C ALA A 549 -2.94 9.27 -47.49
N VAL A 550 -3.71 8.52 -48.28
CA VAL A 550 -4.39 9.06 -49.47
C VAL A 550 -5.36 10.20 -49.09
N ARG A 551 -6.13 10.04 -48.00
CA ARG A 551 -7.05 11.09 -47.52
C ARG A 551 -6.31 12.34 -47.03
N LEU A 552 -5.16 12.18 -46.39
CA LEU A 552 -4.31 13.30 -45.95
C LEU A 552 -3.70 14.04 -47.14
N HIS A 553 -3.22 13.31 -48.15
CA HIS A 553 -2.78 13.88 -49.43
C HIS A 553 -3.91 14.73 -50.08
N ALA A 554 -5.10 14.14 -50.22
CA ALA A 554 -6.26 14.86 -50.79
C ALA A 554 -6.71 16.07 -49.95
N ALA A 555 -6.44 16.08 -48.64
CA ALA A 555 -6.69 17.22 -47.78
C ALA A 555 -5.59 18.30 -47.82
N GLY A 556 -4.53 18.11 -48.63
CA GLY A 556 -3.43 19.04 -48.81
C GLY A 556 -2.42 19.05 -47.65
N VAL A 557 -2.31 17.96 -46.92
CA VAL A 557 -1.31 17.83 -45.84
C VAL A 557 0.05 17.54 -46.46
N ALA A 558 1.03 18.39 -46.17
CA ALA A 558 2.38 18.28 -46.73
C ALA A 558 3.05 16.94 -46.36
N GLY A 559 3.72 16.29 -47.32
CA GLY A 559 4.43 15.03 -47.13
C GLY A 559 3.60 13.75 -47.30
N PHE A 560 2.29 13.86 -47.54
CA PHE A 560 1.41 12.71 -47.85
C PHE A 560 1.05 12.63 -49.33
#